data_a5b9575cd7f8d31553cf8ae564a5b6a1
#
_entry.id   a5b9575cd7f8d31553cf8ae564a5b6a1
#
_cell.length_a   1.000
_cell.length_b   1.000
_cell.length_c   1.000
_cell.angle_alpha   90.00
_cell.angle_beta   90.00
_cell.angle_gamma   90.00
#
_symmetry.space_group_name_H-M   'P 1'
#
loop_
_entity.id
_entity.type
_entity.pdbx_description
1 polymer ?
#
loop_
_entity_poly.entity_id
_entity_poly.type
_entity_poly.pdbx_seq_one_letter_code
_entity_poly.pdbx_strand_id
1 'polypeptide(L)'
;MNTQMKEYRKATLRLAYLLTLMLWTGSCIDMDINRNPYETTQDELMRENHIIGSSLKSMEALVVPTQEHLYQFVEAMCGGAYGRYFGETRVGWTEKYSTYNPKSDWLKASFSDPISEMYPSYRDIINRTNDPVALAFAKILRVAIMHRSTDMFGPIPYTKVLGDKTEGDGLSAPYDSQEEVYVAMFKELEEADEALKENLGLSAEGFKKLDNLYYGDVRKWYKYLHSLQLRMAMRIVYVKPELAREIAEKAVAAGVIENNEDNAQLHVEENRSALCFNDWKDYRIAAEIVSYMQGYNDPRLEKYFTQGKYQDDTDYYGLRIGILPSKVTDDELIQTYSNRLMTANDTYMWMTAAEVTFLRAEGALRGWAMSGDAQQLYEQAITLSFELWGASGA
;
A
#
# COMPACT_ATOMS: atom_id res chain seq x y z
N MET A 1 35.36 -81.42 9.56
CA MET A 1 36.11 -80.15 9.35
C MET A 1 35.77 -79.45 8.01
N ASN A 2 35.24 -80.16 7.01
CA ASN A 2 34.98 -79.51 5.71
C ASN A 2 33.62 -78.82 5.53
N THR A 3 32.61 -79.10 6.36
CA THR A 3 31.27 -78.53 6.22
C THR A 3 31.17 -77.13 6.88
N GLN A 4 31.79 -76.96 8.01
CA GLN A 4 31.83 -75.65 8.71
C GLN A 4 32.60 -74.59 7.91
N MET A 5 33.70 -74.97 7.26
CA MET A 5 34.48 -74.03 6.46
C MET A 5 33.72 -73.56 5.19
N LYS A 6 32.82 -74.43 4.63
CA LYS A 6 31.95 -74.05 3.50
C LYS A 6 30.87 -73.06 3.95
N GLU A 7 30.32 -73.18 5.13
CA GLU A 7 29.31 -72.25 5.65
C GLU A 7 29.96 -70.89 6.02
N TYR A 8 31.14 -70.87 6.59
CA TYR A 8 31.87 -69.63 6.82
C TYR A 8 32.22 -68.88 5.53
N ARG A 9 32.63 -69.59 4.47
CA ARG A 9 32.90 -68.98 3.16
C ARG A 9 31.61 -68.42 2.49
N LYS A 10 30.47 -69.08 2.67
CA LYS A 10 29.20 -68.55 2.17
C LYS A 10 28.73 -67.33 2.97
N ALA A 11 28.96 -67.33 4.27
CA ALA A 11 28.59 -66.17 5.11
C ALA A 11 29.47 -64.92 4.81
N THR A 12 30.77 -65.12 4.61
CA THR A 12 31.68 -64.01 4.23
C THR A 12 31.40 -63.47 2.82
N LEU A 13 31.06 -64.36 1.86
CA LEU A 13 30.67 -63.94 0.51
C LEU A 13 29.33 -63.16 0.52
N ARG A 14 28.35 -63.58 1.34
CA ARG A 14 27.09 -62.85 1.52
C ARG A 14 27.31 -61.50 2.19
N LEU A 15 28.17 -61.41 3.17
CA LEU A 15 28.51 -60.14 3.86
C LEU A 15 29.25 -59.18 2.92
N ALA A 16 30.20 -59.70 2.11
CA ALA A 16 30.90 -58.91 1.10
C ALA A 16 29.95 -58.40 0.00
N TYR A 17 28.97 -59.21 -0.41
CA TYR A 17 27.95 -58.80 -1.38
C TYR A 17 26.99 -57.73 -0.82
N LEU A 18 26.61 -57.84 0.46
CA LEU A 18 25.82 -56.85 1.16
C LEU A 18 26.56 -55.52 1.33
N LEU A 19 27.85 -55.58 1.66
CA LEU A 19 28.71 -54.39 1.77
C LEU A 19 28.93 -53.69 0.42
N THR A 20 29.10 -54.44 -0.67
CA THR A 20 29.18 -53.88 -2.02
C THR A 20 27.85 -53.30 -2.45
N LEU A 21 26.70 -53.90 -2.13
CA LEU A 21 25.38 -53.32 -2.42
C LEU A 21 25.17 -52.02 -1.62
N MET A 22 25.57 -51.93 -0.36
CA MET A 22 25.50 -50.72 0.44
C MET A 22 26.39 -49.60 -0.12
N LEU A 23 27.55 -49.92 -0.69
CA LEU A 23 28.41 -48.93 -1.33
C LEU A 23 27.86 -48.42 -2.67
N TRP A 24 27.05 -49.22 -3.36
CA TRP A 24 26.38 -48.80 -4.60
C TRP A 24 25.09 -47.95 -4.36
N THR A 25 24.44 -48.15 -3.22
CA THR A 25 23.26 -47.33 -2.86
C THR A 25 23.61 -45.99 -2.22
N GLY A 26 24.86 -45.79 -1.77
CA GLY A 26 25.35 -44.52 -1.22
C GLY A 26 25.72 -43.46 -2.27
N SER A 27 25.66 -43.80 -3.58
CA SER A 27 26.16 -42.93 -4.64
C SER A 27 25.14 -41.92 -5.21
N CYS A 28 23.95 -41.81 -4.62
CA CYS A 28 22.92 -40.89 -5.13
C CYS A 28 22.32 -39.96 -4.10
N ILE A 29 23.12 -39.51 -3.11
CA ILE A 29 22.73 -38.42 -2.24
C ILE A 29 23.71 -37.26 -2.47
N ASP A 30 23.88 -36.91 -3.73
CA ASP A 30 24.39 -35.58 -4.01
C ASP A 30 23.16 -34.66 -4.15
N MET A 31 22.85 -33.97 -3.07
CA MET A 31 21.73 -33.01 -3.02
C MET A 31 21.96 -31.86 -4.02
N ASP A 32 23.16 -31.69 -4.52
CA ASP A 32 23.49 -30.65 -5.50
C ASP A 32 23.04 -31.00 -6.93
N ILE A 33 22.79 -32.28 -7.23
CA ILE A 33 22.25 -32.69 -8.57
C ILE A 33 20.81 -32.18 -8.80
N ASN A 34 20.05 -31.93 -7.72
CA ASN A 34 18.69 -31.40 -7.80
C ASN A 34 18.62 -29.88 -7.62
N ARG A 35 19.76 -29.19 -7.49
CA ARG A 35 19.78 -27.72 -7.49
C ARG A 35 19.76 -27.22 -8.91
N ASN A 36 18.79 -26.34 -9.19
CA ASN A 36 18.79 -25.57 -10.43
C ASN A 36 20.03 -24.66 -10.43
N PRO A 37 21.02 -24.84 -11.34
CA PRO A 37 22.22 -24.01 -11.37
C PRO A 37 21.94 -22.52 -11.68
N TYR A 38 20.73 -22.20 -12.09
CA TYR A 38 20.24 -20.83 -12.32
C TYR A 38 19.39 -20.30 -11.16
N GLU A 39 19.22 -21.07 -10.10
CA GLU A 39 18.49 -20.64 -8.90
C GLU A 39 19.44 -19.88 -7.97
N THR A 40 19.10 -18.66 -7.65
CA THR A 40 19.88 -17.82 -6.74
C THR A 40 19.91 -18.47 -5.35
N THR A 41 21.08 -18.67 -4.79
CA THR A 41 21.23 -19.26 -3.45
C THR A 41 20.75 -18.29 -2.37
N GLN A 42 20.36 -18.82 -1.21
CA GLN A 42 19.97 -17.98 -0.06
C GLN A 42 21.10 -17.00 0.34
N ASP A 43 22.35 -17.44 0.28
CA ASP A 43 23.49 -16.58 0.60
C ASP A 43 23.67 -15.44 -0.41
N GLU A 44 23.38 -15.68 -1.71
CA GLU A 44 23.39 -14.63 -2.74
C GLU A 44 22.22 -13.67 -2.54
N LEU A 45 21.02 -14.19 -2.22
CA LEU A 45 19.86 -13.37 -1.89
C LEU A 45 20.09 -12.49 -0.66
N MET A 46 20.83 -12.99 0.35
CA MET A 46 21.14 -12.23 1.55
C MET A 46 22.25 -11.20 1.34
N ARG A 47 23.24 -11.46 0.47
CA ARG A 47 24.37 -10.55 0.22
C ARG A 47 23.97 -9.19 -0.31
N GLU A 48 22.89 -9.10 -1.09
CA GLU A 48 22.42 -7.85 -1.72
C GLU A 48 21.13 -7.32 -1.08
N ASN A 49 20.78 -7.76 0.11
CA ASN A 49 19.50 -7.44 0.76
C ASN A 49 18.25 -7.76 -0.10
N HIS A 50 18.39 -8.67 -1.07
CA HIS A 50 17.31 -8.97 -2.01
C HIS A 50 16.03 -9.44 -1.34
N ILE A 51 16.12 -10.31 -0.33
CA ILE A 51 14.93 -10.81 0.39
C ILE A 51 14.25 -9.65 1.12
N ILE A 52 15.02 -8.85 1.85
CA ILE A 52 14.50 -7.70 2.60
C ILE A 52 13.89 -6.68 1.64
N GLY A 53 14.59 -6.33 0.58
CA GLY A 53 14.11 -5.38 -0.42
C GLY A 53 12.89 -5.89 -1.19
N SER A 54 12.80 -7.18 -1.51
CA SER A 54 11.60 -7.78 -2.14
C SER A 54 10.40 -7.72 -1.21
N SER A 55 10.60 -7.97 0.09
CA SER A 55 9.56 -7.86 1.10
C SER A 55 9.11 -6.41 1.30
N LEU A 56 10.03 -5.43 1.31
CA LEU A 56 9.69 -4.00 1.32
C LEU A 56 8.88 -3.61 0.09
N LYS A 57 9.34 -4.00 -1.11
CA LYS A 57 8.61 -3.75 -2.37
C LYS A 57 7.21 -4.36 -2.38
N SER A 58 7.04 -5.56 -1.82
CA SER A 58 5.72 -6.18 -1.67
C SER A 58 4.81 -5.38 -0.73
N MET A 59 5.36 -4.82 0.35
CA MET A 59 4.60 -3.95 1.24
C MET A 59 4.28 -2.58 0.59
N GLU A 60 5.21 -1.98 -0.16
CA GLU A 60 4.94 -0.76 -0.93
C GLU A 60 3.73 -0.93 -1.86
N ALA A 61 3.62 -2.08 -2.52
CA ALA A 61 2.51 -2.38 -3.42
C ALA A 61 1.13 -2.46 -2.74
N LEU A 62 1.06 -2.44 -1.41
CA LEU A 62 -0.17 -2.52 -0.62
C LEU A 62 -0.61 -1.19 0.00
N VAL A 63 0.26 -0.18 0.08
CA VAL A 63 -0.11 1.14 0.65
C VAL A 63 -1.25 1.79 -0.14
N VAL A 64 -1.10 1.90 -1.45
CA VAL A 64 -2.19 2.01 -2.42
C VAL A 64 -2.09 0.75 -3.28
N PRO A 65 -3.04 -0.17 -3.22
CA PRO A 65 -2.92 -1.46 -3.88
C PRO A 65 -2.59 -1.33 -5.36
N THR A 66 -1.53 -2.00 -5.80
CA THR A 66 -1.13 -1.99 -7.23
C THR A 66 -1.78 -3.13 -8.01
N GLN A 67 -2.24 -4.18 -7.31
CA GLN A 67 -3.03 -5.24 -7.92
C GLN A 67 -4.44 -4.71 -8.24
N GLU A 68 -4.88 -4.86 -9.48
CA GLU A 68 -6.06 -4.20 -10.03
C GLU A 68 -7.37 -4.51 -9.31
N HIS A 69 -7.60 -5.75 -8.87
CA HIS A 69 -8.83 -6.09 -8.14
C HIS A 69 -8.84 -5.54 -6.72
N LEU A 70 -7.70 -5.61 -6.00
CA LEU A 70 -7.61 -5.04 -4.67
C LEU A 70 -7.74 -3.51 -4.73
N TYR A 71 -7.08 -2.86 -5.71
CA TYR A 71 -7.28 -1.44 -6.00
C TYR A 71 -8.76 -1.13 -6.26
N GLN A 72 -9.41 -1.96 -7.07
CA GLN A 72 -10.82 -1.79 -7.40
C GLN A 72 -11.69 -1.77 -6.14
N PHE A 73 -11.52 -2.72 -5.22
CA PHE A 73 -12.35 -2.83 -4.03
C PHE A 73 -12.08 -1.73 -3.00
N VAL A 74 -10.82 -1.40 -2.77
CA VAL A 74 -10.41 -0.45 -1.73
C VAL A 74 -10.46 1.00 -2.22
N GLU A 75 -9.86 1.29 -3.36
CA GLU A 75 -9.73 2.66 -3.87
C GLU A 75 -10.94 3.08 -4.69
N ALA A 76 -11.21 2.39 -5.81
CA ALA A 76 -12.20 2.88 -6.76
C ALA A 76 -13.64 2.70 -6.28
N MET A 77 -13.99 1.54 -5.73
CA MET A 77 -15.35 1.28 -5.26
C MET A 77 -15.62 1.88 -3.89
N CYS A 78 -14.78 1.61 -2.89
CA CYS A 78 -15.00 2.12 -1.55
C CYS A 78 -14.62 3.60 -1.45
N GLY A 79 -13.34 3.92 -1.61
CA GLY A 79 -12.83 5.29 -1.48
C GLY A 79 -13.44 6.23 -2.51
N GLY A 80 -13.50 5.81 -3.76
CA GLY A 80 -14.05 6.62 -4.86
C GLY A 80 -15.53 6.92 -4.72
N ALA A 81 -16.35 5.92 -4.38
CA ALA A 81 -17.79 6.13 -4.25
C ALA A 81 -18.14 6.93 -2.97
N TYR A 82 -17.57 6.58 -1.82
CA TYR A 82 -17.83 7.32 -0.57
C TYR A 82 -17.25 8.73 -0.58
N GLY A 83 -16.09 8.91 -1.24
CA GLY A 83 -15.49 10.22 -1.47
C GLY A 83 -16.17 11.07 -2.56
N ARG A 84 -17.17 10.53 -3.27
CA ARG A 84 -17.88 11.22 -4.35
C ARG A 84 -17.01 11.55 -5.57
N TYR A 85 -16.03 10.69 -5.86
CA TYR A 85 -15.16 10.81 -7.03
C TYR A 85 -15.61 9.95 -8.21
N PHE A 86 -16.09 8.72 -7.94
CA PHE A 86 -16.47 7.75 -8.97
C PHE A 86 -17.83 7.14 -8.69
N GLY A 87 -18.57 6.86 -9.76
CA GLY A 87 -19.79 6.08 -9.74
C GLY A 87 -19.65 4.80 -10.57
N GLU A 88 -20.21 3.70 -10.08
CA GLU A 88 -20.19 2.40 -10.77
C GLU A 88 -21.17 2.39 -11.96
N THR A 89 -20.70 1.88 -13.10
CA THR A 89 -21.43 1.84 -14.37
C THR A 89 -22.15 0.51 -14.64
N ARG A 90 -21.76 -0.57 -13.96
CA ARG A 90 -22.28 -1.91 -14.26
C ARG A 90 -23.76 -2.07 -13.93
N VAL A 91 -24.57 -2.30 -14.94
CA VAL A 91 -26.03 -2.46 -14.85
C VAL A 91 -26.43 -3.61 -13.91
N GLY A 92 -25.69 -4.71 -13.89
CA GLY A 92 -25.98 -5.88 -13.05
C GLY A 92 -25.56 -5.77 -11.57
N TRP A 93 -24.88 -4.69 -11.19
CA TRP A 93 -24.41 -4.52 -9.79
C TRP A 93 -25.48 -3.86 -8.94
N THR A 94 -26.31 -4.68 -8.31
CA THR A 94 -27.35 -4.22 -7.38
C THR A 94 -26.80 -3.98 -5.96
N GLU A 95 -25.78 -4.77 -5.56
CA GLU A 95 -25.05 -4.61 -4.30
C GLU A 95 -23.73 -3.89 -4.60
N LYS A 96 -23.56 -2.68 -4.07
CA LYS A 96 -22.38 -1.83 -4.34
C LYS A 96 -22.19 -0.76 -3.27
N TYR A 97 -20.98 -0.21 -3.20
CA TYR A 97 -20.63 0.82 -2.21
C TYR A 97 -21.44 2.10 -2.37
N SER A 98 -21.69 2.55 -3.62
CA SER A 98 -22.44 3.77 -3.88
C SER A 98 -23.91 3.71 -3.44
N THR A 99 -24.46 2.54 -3.18
CA THR A 99 -25.79 2.34 -2.58
C THR A 99 -25.76 1.97 -1.10
N TYR A 100 -24.57 2.06 -0.45
CA TYR A 100 -24.35 1.65 0.92
C TYR A 100 -24.70 0.18 1.21
N ASN A 101 -24.64 -0.66 0.19
CA ASN A 101 -24.92 -2.10 0.26
C ASN A 101 -23.85 -2.88 -0.55
N PRO A 102 -22.57 -2.84 -0.15
CA PRO A 102 -21.49 -3.53 -0.88
C PRO A 102 -21.62 -5.04 -0.75
N LYS A 103 -21.21 -5.78 -1.77
CA LYS A 103 -21.12 -7.24 -1.71
C LYS A 103 -20.22 -7.69 -0.58
N SER A 104 -20.61 -8.75 0.13
CA SER A 104 -19.83 -9.32 1.23
C SER A 104 -18.43 -9.77 0.81
N ASP A 105 -18.28 -10.32 -0.41
CA ASP A 105 -16.97 -10.73 -0.93
C ASP A 105 -16.02 -9.55 -1.17
N TRP A 106 -16.54 -8.40 -1.59
CA TRP A 106 -15.75 -7.17 -1.76
C TRP A 106 -15.27 -6.62 -0.41
N LEU A 107 -16.16 -6.61 0.60
CA LEU A 107 -15.79 -6.24 1.97
C LEU A 107 -14.75 -7.20 2.55
N LYS A 108 -14.94 -8.51 2.35
CA LYS A 108 -14.01 -9.53 2.81
C LYS A 108 -12.63 -9.34 2.17
N ALA A 109 -12.55 -9.17 0.86
CA ALA A 109 -11.29 -8.91 0.17
C ALA A 109 -10.63 -7.63 0.68
N SER A 110 -11.38 -6.53 0.81
CA SER A 110 -10.86 -5.24 1.31
C SER A 110 -10.31 -5.33 2.74
N PHE A 111 -10.80 -6.26 3.56
CA PHE A 111 -10.33 -6.49 4.92
C PHE A 111 -9.18 -7.49 4.98
N SER A 112 -9.37 -8.68 4.38
CA SER A 112 -8.46 -9.82 4.55
C SER A 112 -7.19 -9.71 3.71
N ASP A 113 -7.27 -9.20 2.47
CA ASP A 113 -6.16 -9.26 1.55
C ASP A 113 -4.99 -8.34 1.97
N PRO A 114 -5.20 -7.08 2.39
CA PRO A 114 -4.11 -6.26 2.91
C PRO A 114 -3.41 -6.89 4.12
N ILE A 115 -4.16 -7.55 5.00
CA ILE A 115 -3.64 -8.22 6.19
C ILE A 115 -2.83 -9.45 5.81
N SER A 116 -3.42 -10.34 4.99
CA SER A 116 -2.80 -11.63 4.63
C SER A 116 -1.57 -11.48 3.74
N GLU A 117 -1.51 -10.44 2.91
CA GLU A 117 -0.37 -10.18 2.02
C GLU A 117 0.75 -9.40 2.71
N MET A 118 0.43 -8.48 3.63
CA MET A 118 1.42 -7.66 4.31
C MET A 118 2.22 -8.42 5.36
N TYR A 119 1.55 -9.21 6.23
CA TYR A 119 2.24 -9.82 7.37
C TYR A 119 3.34 -10.83 7.02
N PRO A 120 3.27 -11.66 5.97
CA PRO A 120 4.40 -12.49 5.56
C PRO A 120 5.65 -11.66 5.24
N SER A 121 5.51 -10.60 4.45
CA SER A 121 6.60 -9.69 4.09
C SER A 121 7.17 -8.96 5.31
N TYR A 122 6.31 -8.46 6.19
CA TYR A 122 6.74 -7.81 7.43
C TYR A 122 7.52 -8.76 8.34
N ARG A 123 7.05 -10.01 8.51
CA ARG A 123 7.77 -11.06 9.28
C ARG A 123 9.11 -11.40 8.69
N ASP A 124 9.21 -11.49 7.38
CA ASP A 124 10.49 -11.74 6.71
C ASP A 124 11.52 -10.68 7.06
N ILE A 125 11.11 -9.40 7.04
CA ILE A 125 12.01 -8.29 7.39
C ILE A 125 12.46 -8.39 8.85
N ILE A 126 11.53 -8.41 9.79
CA ILE A 126 11.86 -8.37 11.23
C ILE A 126 12.63 -9.60 11.72
N ASN A 127 12.52 -10.73 11.03
CA ASN A 127 13.22 -11.97 11.40
C ASN A 127 14.60 -12.12 10.72
N ARG A 128 14.89 -11.34 9.67
CA ARG A 128 16.09 -11.54 8.85
C ARG A 128 17.09 -10.40 8.91
N THR A 129 16.72 -9.25 9.46
CA THR A 129 17.64 -8.13 9.56
C THR A 129 17.56 -7.43 10.92
N ASN A 130 18.70 -6.84 11.31
CA ASN A 130 18.80 -5.90 12.42
C ASN A 130 19.15 -4.49 11.91
N ASP A 131 19.11 -4.25 10.60
CA ASP A 131 19.33 -2.94 10.02
C ASP A 131 18.22 -1.98 10.47
N PRO A 132 18.54 -0.92 11.22
CA PRO A 132 17.56 0.00 11.78
C PRO A 132 16.77 0.74 10.68
N VAL A 133 17.38 1.02 9.52
CA VAL A 133 16.71 1.69 8.41
C VAL A 133 15.68 0.77 7.75
N ALA A 134 16.04 -0.49 7.48
CA ALA A 134 15.11 -1.48 6.92
C ALA A 134 13.93 -1.74 7.86
N LEU A 135 14.18 -1.86 9.16
CA LEU A 135 13.14 -2.03 10.17
C LEU A 135 12.23 -0.79 10.28
N ALA A 136 12.80 0.42 10.16
CA ALA A 136 12.02 1.66 10.14
C ALA A 136 11.11 1.73 8.90
N PHE A 137 11.62 1.43 7.71
CA PHE A 137 10.80 1.37 6.49
C PHE A 137 9.65 0.37 6.62
N ALA A 138 9.93 -0.82 7.15
CA ALA A 138 8.90 -1.83 7.38
C ALA A 138 7.79 -1.35 8.34
N LYS A 139 8.15 -0.67 9.45
CA LYS A 139 7.18 -0.09 10.38
C LYS A 139 6.33 1.01 9.72
N ILE A 140 6.96 1.93 9.00
CA ILE A 140 6.26 2.98 8.26
C ILE A 140 5.25 2.37 7.27
N LEU A 141 5.67 1.38 6.49
CA LEU A 141 4.81 0.70 5.51
C LEU A 141 3.66 -0.04 6.21
N ARG A 142 3.95 -0.77 7.30
CA ARG A 142 2.90 -1.43 8.09
C ARG A 142 1.84 -0.43 8.55
N VAL A 143 2.26 0.69 9.11
CA VAL A 143 1.33 1.75 9.54
C VAL A 143 0.59 2.34 8.35
N ALA A 144 1.26 2.66 7.24
CA ALA A 144 0.64 3.21 6.05
C ALA A 144 -0.45 2.30 5.45
N ILE A 145 -0.28 0.99 5.51
CA ILE A 145 -1.27 0.00 5.06
C ILE A 145 -2.41 -0.13 6.07
N MET A 146 -2.08 -0.35 7.34
CA MET A 146 -3.04 -0.79 8.34
C MET A 146 -3.89 0.34 8.93
N HIS A 147 -3.42 1.62 8.93
CA HIS A 147 -4.28 2.73 9.37
C HIS A 147 -5.51 2.87 8.48
N ARG A 148 -5.39 2.57 7.17
CA ARG A 148 -6.52 2.56 6.23
C ARG A 148 -7.51 1.44 6.57
N SER A 149 -7.00 0.27 6.96
CA SER A 149 -7.84 -0.87 7.37
C SER A 149 -8.63 -0.54 8.64
N THR A 150 -8.00 0.07 9.66
CA THR A 150 -8.73 0.46 10.88
C THR A 150 -9.67 1.64 10.64
N ASP A 151 -9.35 2.57 9.74
CA ASP A 151 -10.25 3.65 9.34
C ASP A 151 -11.51 3.13 8.64
N MET A 152 -11.40 2.06 7.88
CA MET A 152 -12.51 1.45 7.14
C MET A 152 -13.37 0.53 8.01
N PHE A 153 -12.75 -0.24 8.91
CA PHE A 153 -13.40 -1.34 9.63
C PHE A 153 -13.47 -1.15 11.16
N GLY A 154 -12.77 -0.17 11.73
CA GLY A 154 -12.65 0.02 13.17
C GLY A 154 -11.66 -0.96 13.81
N PRO A 155 -12.08 -1.86 14.70
CA PRO A 155 -11.21 -2.86 15.31
C PRO A 155 -10.59 -3.79 14.27
N ILE A 156 -9.27 -4.03 14.37
CA ILE A 156 -8.52 -4.94 13.49
C ILE A 156 -7.50 -5.77 14.30
N PRO A 157 -7.02 -6.92 13.79
CA PRO A 157 -5.91 -7.63 14.40
C PRO A 157 -4.59 -6.86 14.10
N TYR A 158 -3.93 -6.32 15.14
CA TYR A 158 -2.73 -5.51 14.97
C TYR A 158 -1.61 -5.86 15.94
N THR A 159 -1.79 -5.67 17.26
CA THR A 159 -0.71 -5.81 18.23
C THR A 159 -0.31 -7.27 18.52
N LYS A 160 -1.26 -8.20 18.38
CA LYS A 160 -1.10 -9.61 18.77
C LYS A 160 -0.87 -10.57 17.59
N VAL A 161 -0.89 -10.07 16.36
CA VAL A 161 -0.71 -10.92 15.15
C VAL A 161 0.68 -11.55 15.06
N LEU A 162 1.69 -10.90 15.64
CA LEU A 162 3.09 -11.33 15.60
C LEU A 162 3.50 -12.10 16.86
N GLY A 163 2.55 -12.36 17.78
CA GLY A 163 2.81 -13.06 19.04
C GLY A 163 3.32 -14.48 18.85
N ASP A 164 3.82 -15.04 19.94
CA ASP A 164 4.41 -16.37 19.98
C ASP A 164 3.40 -17.42 19.52
N LYS A 165 3.78 -18.29 18.61
CA LYS A 165 2.93 -19.35 18.02
C LYS A 165 2.39 -20.35 19.06
N THR A 166 2.77 -20.20 20.33
CA THR A 166 2.37 -21.07 21.45
C THR A 166 1.03 -20.69 22.07
N GLU A 167 0.48 -19.50 21.79
CA GLU A 167 -0.81 -19.06 22.33
C GLU A 167 -1.90 -19.02 21.26
N GLY A 168 -2.26 -20.17 20.73
CA GLY A 168 -3.38 -20.31 19.79
C GLY A 168 -2.94 -20.63 18.38
N ASP A 169 -3.76 -21.36 17.68
CA ASP A 169 -3.50 -22.04 16.40
C ASP A 169 -3.17 -21.13 15.18
N GLY A 170 -2.64 -19.94 15.37
CA GLY A 170 -2.22 -19.04 14.28
C GLY A 170 -3.34 -18.55 13.33
N LEU A 171 -4.56 -19.03 13.55
CA LEU A 171 -5.72 -18.76 12.70
C LEU A 171 -6.68 -17.70 13.28
N SER A 172 -6.49 -17.30 14.54
CA SER A 172 -7.33 -16.27 15.17
C SER A 172 -6.50 -15.32 16.01
N ALA A 173 -5.98 -14.26 15.40
CA ALA A 173 -5.47 -13.14 16.17
C ALA A 173 -6.64 -12.34 16.75
N PRO A 174 -6.64 -12.01 18.06
CA PRO A 174 -7.69 -11.16 18.63
C PRO A 174 -7.63 -9.76 18.00
N TYR A 175 -8.78 -9.14 17.89
CA TYR A 175 -8.89 -7.75 17.43
C TYR A 175 -8.50 -6.80 18.55
N ASP A 176 -7.75 -5.78 18.19
CA ASP A 176 -7.50 -4.62 19.03
C ASP A 176 -8.55 -3.54 18.70
N SER A 177 -8.94 -2.75 19.68
CA SER A 177 -9.80 -1.59 19.44
C SER A 177 -9.09 -0.58 18.53
N GLN A 178 -9.84 0.25 17.82
CA GLN A 178 -9.25 1.28 16.96
C GLN A 178 -8.31 2.22 17.74
N GLU A 179 -8.64 2.55 18.99
CA GLU A 179 -7.78 3.36 19.86
C GLU A 179 -6.44 2.65 20.14
N GLU A 180 -6.47 1.37 20.53
CA GLU A 180 -5.25 0.58 20.77
C GLU A 180 -4.39 0.48 19.50
N VAL A 181 -5.02 0.29 18.34
CA VAL A 181 -4.33 0.25 17.04
C VAL A 181 -3.62 1.57 16.76
N TYR A 182 -4.30 2.72 16.89
CA TYR A 182 -3.71 4.03 16.68
C TYR A 182 -2.56 4.35 17.63
N VAL A 183 -2.71 4.00 18.92
CA VAL A 183 -1.63 4.17 19.93
C VAL A 183 -0.40 3.33 19.55
N ALA A 184 -0.61 2.07 19.14
CA ALA A 184 0.48 1.20 18.70
C ALA A 184 1.15 1.74 17.42
N MET A 185 0.39 2.24 16.45
CA MET A 185 0.91 2.83 15.22
C MET A 185 1.75 4.08 15.48
N PHE A 186 1.30 4.99 16.34
CA PHE A 186 2.10 6.17 16.71
C PHE A 186 3.41 5.79 17.38
N LYS A 187 3.40 4.78 18.24
CA LYS A 187 4.61 4.25 18.86
C LYS A 187 5.58 3.65 17.82
N GLU A 188 5.07 2.88 16.85
CA GLU A 188 5.89 2.33 15.77
C GLU A 188 6.52 3.43 14.90
N LEU A 189 5.78 4.50 14.62
CA LEU A 189 6.31 5.65 13.89
C LEU A 189 7.33 6.44 14.73
N GLU A 190 7.19 6.51 16.05
CA GLU A 190 8.20 7.12 16.93
C GLU A 190 9.50 6.30 16.94
N GLU A 191 9.41 4.98 17.07
CA GLU A 191 10.57 4.09 16.95
C GLU A 191 11.27 4.18 15.58
N ALA A 192 10.48 4.36 14.51
CA ALA A 192 11.03 4.58 13.17
C ALA A 192 11.66 5.97 13.00
N ASP A 193 11.10 7.00 13.62
CA ASP A 193 11.66 8.37 13.66
C ASP A 193 13.07 8.36 14.27
N GLU A 194 13.23 7.75 15.45
CA GLU A 194 14.52 7.64 16.12
C GLU A 194 15.56 6.96 15.21
N ALA A 195 15.20 5.82 14.62
CA ALA A 195 16.10 5.08 13.74
C ALA A 195 16.49 5.85 12.48
N LEU A 196 15.54 6.51 11.81
CA LEU A 196 15.84 7.28 10.60
C LEU A 196 16.62 8.56 10.90
N LYS A 197 16.34 9.23 12.02
CA LYS A 197 17.02 10.46 12.44
C LYS A 197 18.51 10.27 12.63
N GLU A 198 18.93 9.15 13.20
CA GLU A 198 20.34 8.79 13.34
C GLU A 198 21.02 8.47 12.00
N ASN A 199 20.22 8.19 10.95
CA ASN A 199 20.68 7.73 9.64
C ASN A 199 20.41 8.71 8.49
N LEU A 200 19.98 9.94 8.75
CA LEU A 200 19.63 10.95 7.72
C LEU A 200 20.77 11.31 6.76
N GLY A 201 22.02 11.06 7.14
CA GLY A 201 23.20 11.26 6.29
C GLY A 201 23.51 10.07 5.39
N LEU A 202 22.82 8.96 5.55
CA LEU A 202 23.08 7.73 4.81
C LEU A 202 22.13 7.62 3.62
N SER A 203 22.66 7.09 2.51
CA SER A 203 21.85 6.55 1.44
C SER A 203 21.72 5.06 1.68
N ALA A 204 20.50 4.56 1.70
CA ALA A 204 20.25 3.12 1.81
C ALA A 204 20.51 2.45 0.44
N GLU A 205 21.77 2.48 -0.02
CA GLU A 205 22.17 2.02 -1.36
C GLU A 205 21.73 0.56 -1.64
N GLY A 206 21.68 -0.30 -0.60
CA GLY A 206 21.18 -1.67 -0.72
C GLY A 206 19.71 -1.75 -1.14
N PHE A 207 18.93 -0.69 -0.91
CA PHE A 207 17.50 -0.64 -1.25
C PHE A 207 17.21 0.20 -2.51
N LYS A 208 18.19 0.90 -3.05
CA LYS A 208 18.03 1.83 -4.19
C LYS A 208 17.30 1.21 -5.40
N LYS A 209 17.50 -0.08 -5.66
CA LYS A 209 16.86 -0.80 -6.76
C LYS A 209 15.53 -1.45 -6.38
N LEU A 210 15.21 -1.51 -5.09
CA LEU A 210 14.08 -2.27 -4.54
C LEU A 210 13.05 -1.38 -3.86
N ASP A 211 13.43 -0.17 -3.45
CA ASP A 211 12.52 0.90 -3.01
C ASP A 211 12.07 1.70 -4.24
N ASN A 212 10.84 1.47 -4.66
CA ASN A 212 10.24 2.16 -5.80
C ASN A 212 9.56 3.49 -5.41
N LEU A 213 9.54 3.83 -4.13
CA LEU A 213 9.02 5.09 -3.65
C LEU A 213 10.05 6.21 -3.70
N TYR A 214 11.19 6.01 -3.03
CA TYR A 214 12.20 7.03 -2.85
C TYR A 214 13.63 6.57 -3.16
N TYR A 215 13.79 5.36 -3.72
CA TYR A 215 15.09 4.81 -4.14
C TYR A 215 16.14 4.80 -3.03
N GLY A 216 15.72 4.50 -1.80
CA GLY A 216 16.58 4.46 -0.61
C GLY A 216 16.92 5.83 -0.03
N ASP A 217 16.26 6.90 -0.43
CA ASP A 217 16.43 8.23 0.16
C ASP A 217 15.80 8.32 1.55
N VAL A 218 16.64 8.15 2.57
CA VAL A 218 16.23 8.16 3.99
C VAL A 218 15.57 9.50 4.38
N ARG A 219 16.00 10.64 3.80
CA ARG A 219 15.42 11.94 4.13
C ARG A 219 13.99 12.07 3.62
N LYS A 220 13.71 11.54 2.44
CA LYS A 220 12.35 11.51 1.89
C LYS A 220 11.44 10.57 2.67
N TRP A 221 11.93 9.40 3.07
CA TRP A 221 11.23 8.51 3.98
C TRP A 221 10.94 9.16 5.34
N TYR A 222 11.87 9.94 5.87
CA TYR A 222 11.70 10.70 7.11
C TYR A 222 10.58 11.74 6.99
N LYS A 223 10.55 12.51 5.90
CA LYS A 223 9.46 13.45 5.62
C LYS A 223 8.10 12.74 5.45
N TYR A 224 8.10 11.60 4.77
CA TYR A 224 6.87 10.80 4.60
C TYR A 224 6.33 10.30 5.94
N LEU A 225 7.21 9.78 6.81
CA LEU A 225 6.86 9.34 8.17
C LEU A 225 6.13 10.45 8.93
N HIS A 226 6.68 11.66 8.99
CA HIS A 226 6.07 12.78 9.71
C HIS A 226 4.79 13.28 9.04
N SER A 227 4.72 13.23 7.73
CA SER A 227 3.49 13.55 7.01
C SER A 227 2.39 12.54 7.29
N LEU A 228 2.74 11.26 7.45
CA LEU A 228 1.82 10.20 7.86
C LEU A 228 1.36 10.41 9.32
N GLN A 229 2.27 10.77 10.23
CA GLN A 229 1.90 11.13 11.61
C GLN A 229 0.93 12.32 11.64
N LEU A 230 1.18 13.36 10.86
CA LEU A 230 0.28 14.52 10.73
C LEU A 230 -1.11 14.10 10.20
N ARG A 231 -1.16 13.30 9.13
CA ARG A 231 -2.43 12.75 8.59
C ARG A 231 -3.21 11.99 9.65
N MET A 232 -2.55 11.11 10.38
CA MET A 232 -3.17 10.30 11.43
C MET A 232 -3.61 11.15 12.64
N ALA A 233 -2.82 12.16 13.03
CA ALA A 233 -3.17 13.10 14.09
C ALA A 233 -4.46 13.86 13.76
N MET A 234 -4.60 14.35 12.52
CA MET A 234 -5.81 15.05 12.07
C MET A 234 -7.06 14.15 12.09
N ARG A 235 -6.92 12.82 11.97
CA ARG A 235 -8.04 11.88 12.05
C ARG A 235 -8.59 11.72 13.47
N ILE A 236 -7.76 11.86 14.48
CA ILE A 236 -8.16 11.71 15.89
C ILE A 236 -8.50 13.04 16.58
N VAL A 237 -8.50 14.13 15.85
CA VAL A 237 -8.64 15.50 16.40
C VAL A 237 -9.90 15.71 17.24
N TYR A 238 -11.01 15.02 16.92
CA TYR A 238 -12.27 15.15 17.66
C TYR A 238 -12.41 14.22 18.86
N VAL A 239 -11.62 13.14 18.90
CA VAL A 239 -11.69 12.13 19.98
C VAL A 239 -10.54 12.24 20.96
N LYS A 240 -9.37 12.72 20.52
CA LYS A 240 -8.15 12.91 21.33
C LYS A 240 -7.45 14.23 20.92
N PRO A 241 -8.09 15.41 21.12
CA PRO A 241 -7.60 16.68 20.59
C PRO A 241 -6.21 17.08 21.08
N GLU A 242 -5.89 16.83 22.35
CA GLU A 242 -4.57 17.19 22.91
C GLU A 242 -3.46 16.30 22.33
N LEU A 243 -3.68 15.01 22.24
CA LEU A 243 -2.74 14.07 21.62
C LEU A 243 -2.56 14.39 20.13
N ALA A 244 -3.66 14.69 19.43
CA ALA A 244 -3.62 15.08 18.02
C ALA A 244 -2.74 16.32 17.81
N ARG A 245 -2.91 17.35 18.65
CA ARG A 245 -2.10 18.57 18.63
C ARG A 245 -0.62 18.26 18.86
N GLU A 246 -0.30 17.55 19.93
CA GLU A 246 1.07 17.19 20.30
C GLU A 246 1.80 16.49 19.15
N ILE A 247 1.18 15.45 18.57
CA ILE A 247 1.76 14.69 17.48
C ILE A 247 1.90 15.55 16.22
N ALA A 248 0.89 16.33 15.86
CA ALA A 248 0.91 17.18 14.68
C ALA A 248 1.99 18.26 14.76
N GLU A 249 2.12 18.95 15.90
CA GLU A 249 3.14 19.98 16.12
C GLU A 249 4.55 19.38 16.10
N LYS A 250 4.76 18.20 16.73
CA LYS A 250 6.03 17.46 16.70
C LYS A 250 6.40 17.04 15.27
N ALA A 251 5.45 16.49 14.52
CA ALA A 251 5.66 16.05 13.14
C ALA A 251 6.05 17.19 12.20
N VAL A 252 5.34 18.32 12.26
CA VAL A 252 5.65 19.50 11.44
C VAL A 252 7.00 20.10 11.82
N ALA A 253 7.35 20.16 13.10
CA ALA A 253 8.65 20.66 13.57
C ALA A 253 9.83 19.78 13.11
N ALA A 254 9.62 18.48 12.97
CA ALA A 254 10.64 17.53 12.48
C ALA A 254 10.84 17.59 10.95
N GLY A 255 9.83 18.05 10.22
CA GLY A 255 9.85 18.21 8.76
C GLY A 255 8.95 17.23 8.03
N VAL A 256 8.03 17.77 7.25
CA VAL A 256 7.04 17.05 6.46
C VAL A 256 7.28 17.24 4.96
N ILE A 257 6.49 16.59 4.11
CA ILE A 257 6.49 16.82 2.66
C ILE A 257 5.94 18.25 2.41
N GLU A 258 6.78 19.12 1.84
CA GLU A 258 6.43 20.52 1.58
C GLU A 258 6.43 20.88 0.08
N ASN A 259 7.12 20.10 -0.75
CA ASN A 259 7.28 20.34 -2.18
C ASN A 259 6.89 19.11 -3.00
N ASN A 260 6.50 19.31 -4.25
CA ASN A 260 6.08 18.23 -5.15
C ASN A 260 7.19 17.21 -5.46
N GLU A 261 8.48 17.59 -5.34
CA GLU A 261 9.62 16.69 -5.52
C GLU A 261 9.75 15.66 -4.38
N ASP A 262 9.11 15.92 -3.24
CA ASP A 262 9.09 15.04 -2.07
C ASP A 262 7.81 14.20 -1.98
N ASN A 263 6.88 14.36 -2.92
CA ASN A 263 5.64 13.58 -2.96
C ASN A 263 5.92 12.08 -2.82
N ALA A 264 5.12 11.41 -2.00
CA ALA A 264 5.17 9.96 -1.89
C ALA A 264 4.47 9.34 -3.11
N GLN A 265 5.28 9.06 -4.12
CA GLN A 265 4.84 8.65 -5.44
C GLN A 265 5.52 7.33 -5.82
N LEU A 266 4.77 6.22 -5.74
CA LEU A 266 5.28 4.89 -6.05
C LEU A 266 5.39 4.70 -7.56
N HIS A 267 6.60 4.41 -8.04
CA HIS A 267 6.88 4.08 -9.42
C HIS A 267 6.64 2.59 -9.68
N VAL A 268 5.96 2.28 -10.77
CA VAL A 268 5.64 0.91 -11.20
C VAL A 268 5.98 0.72 -12.66
N GLU A 269 6.22 -0.51 -13.08
CA GLU A 269 6.44 -0.82 -14.50
C GLU A 269 5.15 -0.62 -15.32
N GLU A 270 4.00 -0.99 -14.73
CA GLU A 270 2.67 -0.83 -15.32
C GLU A 270 1.66 -0.49 -14.23
N ASN A 271 0.93 0.60 -14.41
CA ASN A 271 -0.20 0.93 -13.53
C ASN A 271 -1.44 0.15 -13.94
N ARG A 272 -1.62 -1.03 -13.34
CA ARG A 272 -2.72 -1.94 -13.65
C ARG A 272 -4.08 -1.42 -13.21
N SER A 273 -4.15 -0.43 -12.32
CA SER A 273 -5.44 0.20 -11.95
C SER A 273 -6.09 0.95 -13.12
N ALA A 274 -5.33 1.29 -14.16
CA ALA A 274 -5.86 1.84 -15.40
C ALA A 274 -6.89 0.92 -16.09
N LEU A 275 -6.74 -0.41 -15.92
CA LEU A 275 -7.69 -1.40 -16.45
C LEU A 275 -9.12 -1.16 -15.94
N CYS A 276 -9.28 -0.78 -14.66
CA CYS A 276 -10.60 -0.54 -14.06
C CYS A 276 -11.39 0.57 -14.78
N PHE A 277 -10.69 1.59 -15.29
CA PHE A 277 -11.29 2.76 -15.93
C PHE A 277 -11.38 2.62 -17.46
N ASN A 278 -10.34 2.09 -18.08
CA ASN A 278 -10.18 2.10 -19.53
C ASN A 278 -10.71 0.82 -20.20
N ASP A 279 -10.36 -0.36 -19.66
CA ASP A 279 -10.68 -1.66 -20.26
C ASP A 279 -11.97 -2.24 -19.69
N TRP A 280 -12.06 -2.36 -18.36
CA TRP A 280 -13.27 -2.88 -17.72
C TRP A 280 -14.41 -1.87 -17.70
N LYS A 281 -14.08 -0.58 -17.69
CA LYS A 281 -15.03 0.54 -17.75
C LYS A 281 -16.06 0.49 -16.62
N ASP A 282 -15.65 0.00 -15.46
CA ASP A 282 -16.51 -0.25 -14.30
C ASP A 282 -16.95 1.05 -13.61
N TYR A 283 -16.28 2.15 -13.93
CA TYR A 283 -16.51 3.46 -13.30
C TYR A 283 -16.56 4.59 -14.30
N ARG A 284 -17.27 5.65 -13.88
CA ARG A 284 -17.19 6.99 -14.47
C ARG A 284 -17.07 8.01 -13.36
N ILE A 285 -16.64 9.21 -13.74
CA ILE A 285 -16.46 10.31 -12.80
C ILE A 285 -17.82 10.70 -12.23
N ALA A 286 -17.86 10.95 -10.93
CA ALA A 286 -19.09 11.32 -10.25
C ALA A 286 -19.57 12.73 -10.60
N ALA A 287 -20.88 12.94 -10.58
CA ALA A 287 -21.49 14.24 -10.84
C ALA A 287 -21.06 15.31 -9.84
N GLU A 288 -20.81 14.90 -8.60
CA GLU A 288 -20.42 15.79 -7.52
C GLU A 288 -19.08 16.47 -7.81
N ILE A 289 -18.02 15.72 -8.13
CA ILE A 289 -16.70 16.31 -8.41
C ILE A 289 -16.73 17.16 -9.68
N VAL A 290 -17.44 16.72 -10.75
CA VAL A 290 -17.59 17.50 -11.97
C VAL A 290 -18.27 18.84 -11.68
N SER A 291 -19.39 18.82 -10.93
CA SER A 291 -20.14 20.03 -10.57
C SER A 291 -19.31 21.01 -9.75
N TYR A 292 -18.50 20.52 -8.80
CA TYR A 292 -17.59 21.35 -8.05
C TYR A 292 -16.56 22.03 -8.97
N MET A 293 -15.88 21.25 -9.79
CA MET A 293 -14.81 21.77 -10.64
C MET A 293 -15.33 22.73 -11.71
N GLN A 294 -16.49 22.44 -12.32
CA GLN A 294 -17.14 23.36 -13.24
C GLN A 294 -17.62 24.64 -12.53
N GLY A 295 -18.21 24.52 -11.34
CA GLY A 295 -18.70 25.65 -10.54
C GLY A 295 -17.61 26.65 -10.15
N TYR A 296 -16.40 26.17 -9.91
CA TYR A 296 -15.21 27.00 -9.61
C TYR A 296 -14.39 27.35 -10.85
N ASN A 297 -14.76 26.91 -12.05
CA ASN A 297 -13.94 27.01 -13.26
C ASN A 297 -12.53 26.43 -13.05
N ASP A 298 -12.43 25.31 -12.34
CA ASP A 298 -11.16 24.71 -11.95
C ASP A 298 -10.39 24.18 -13.18
N PRO A 299 -9.23 24.75 -13.52
CA PRO A 299 -8.47 24.36 -14.71
C PRO A 299 -7.88 22.94 -14.65
N ARG A 300 -7.92 22.28 -13.47
CA ARG A 300 -7.52 20.88 -13.35
C ARG A 300 -8.56 19.91 -13.89
N LEU A 301 -9.79 20.38 -14.20
CA LEU A 301 -10.85 19.54 -14.76
C LEU A 301 -10.38 18.80 -16.03
N GLU A 302 -9.76 19.52 -16.96
CA GLU A 302 -9.21 18.96 -18.20
C GLU A 302 -7.95 18.07 -17.99
N LYS A 303 -7.30 18.21 -16.84
CA LYS A 303 -6.13 17.40 -16.47
C LYS A 303 -6.53 16.08 -15.81
N TYR A 304 -7.70 16.05 -15.18
CA TYR A 304 -8.18 14.88 -14.44
C TYR A 304 -9.05 13.97 -15.30
N PHE A 305 -9.85 14.56 -16.24
CA PHE A 305 -10.95 13.86 -16.87
C PHE A 305 -10.98 14.03 -18.38
N THR A 306 -11.48 13.01 -19.07
CA THR A 306 -11.90 13.12 -20.47
C THR A 306 -13.27 13.77 -20.53
N GLN A 307 -13.59 14.38 -21.68
CA GLN A 307 -14.98 14.76 -21.96
C GLN A 307 -15.84 13.51 -22.26
N GLY A 308 -17.11 13.58 -21.92
CA GLY A 308 -18.13 12.63 -22.32
C GLY A 308 -18.96 13.18 -23.47
N LYS A 309 -19.91 12.39 -23.99
CA LYS A 309 -20.79 12.79 -25.08
C LYS A 309 -22.25 12.51 -24.74
N TYR A 310 -23.07 13.54 -24.70
CA TYR A 310 -24.52 13.42 -24.54
C TYR A 310 -25.24 14.02 -25.74
N GLN A 311 -25.96 13.21 -26.53
CA GLN A 311 -26.52 13.58 -27.81
C GLN A 311 -25.44 14.14 -28.76
N ASP A 312 -25.57 15.38 -29.21
CA ASP A 312 -24.61 16.05 -30.09
C ASP A 312 -23.63 16.95 -29.34
N ASP A 313 -23.74 17.00 -28.02
CA ASP A 313 -22.91 17.84 -27.17
C ASP A 313 -21.75 17.03 -26.50
N THR A 314 -20.58 17.69 -26.42
CA THR A 314 -19.37 17.13 -25.84
C THR A 314 -18.89 18.06 -24.73
N ASP A 315 -18.96 17.59 -23.47
CA ASP A 315 -18.60 18.35 -22.30
C ASP A 315 -18.19 17.36 -21.15
N TYR A 316 -17.94 17.90 -19.97
CA TYR A 316 -17.69 17.08 -18.78
C TYR A 316 -19.02 16.70 -18.13
N TYR A 317 -19.38 15.42 -18.24
CA TYR A 317 -20.60 14.87 -17.67
C TYR A 317 -20.27 13.90 -16.55
N GLY A 318 -20.71 14.22 -15.33
CA GLY A 318 -20.54 13.35 -14.17
C GLY A 318 -21.69 12.36 -14.01
N LEU A 319 -21.37 11.11 -13.66
CA LEU A 319 -22.34 10.09 -13.33
C LEU A 319 -22.91 10.32 -11.92
N ARG A 320 -24.21 10.36 -11.77
CA ARG A 320 -24.86 10.45 -10.46
C ARG A 320 -24.61 9.15 -9.67
N ILE A 321 -23.98 9.26 -8.50
CA ILE A 321 -23.69 8.13 -7.62
C ILE A 321 -24.97 7.53 -7.07
N GLY A 322 -24.98 6.19 -6.90
CA GLY A 322 -26.10 5.46 -6.27
C GLY A 322 -27.28 5.17 -7.17
N ILE A 323 -27.24 5.57 -8.45
CA ILE A 323 -28.27 5.15 -9.39
C ILE A 323 -28.14 3.66 -9.71
N LEU A 324 -29.30 3.03 -9.95
CA LEU A 324 -29.38 1.68 -10.54
C LEU A 324 -29.72 1.86 -12.02
N PRO A 325 -28.75 1.75 -12.94
CA PRO A 325 -28.99 1.95 -14.35
C PRO A 325 -29.77 0.73 -14.88
N SER A 326 -31.10 0.80 -14.84
CA SER A 326 -31.97 -0.31 -15.23
C SER A 326 -32.39 -0.29 -16.69
N LYS A 327 -32.12 0.80 -17.41
CA LYS A 327 -32.63 1.03 -18.78
C LYS A 327 -31.58 1.57 -19.77
N VAL A 328 -30.36 1.83 -19.30
CA VAL A 328 -29.26 2.35 -20.10
C VAL A 328 -28.30 1.22 -20.36
N THR A 329 -27.86 1.03 -21.60
CA THR A 329 -26.84 0.03 -21.92
C THR A 329 -25.49 0.47 -21.34
N ASP A 330 -24.61 -0.48 -21.02
CA ASP A 330 -23.26 -0.16 -20.55
C ASP A 330 -22.54 0.78 -21.54
N ASP A 331 -22.75 0.60 -22.86
CA ASP A 331 -22.15 1.42 -23.91
C ASP A 331 -22.65 2.89 -23.89
N GLU A 332 -23.92 3.12 -23.61
CA GLU A 332 -24.46 4.47 -23.48
C GLU A 332 -23.89 5.19 -22.26
N LEU A 333 -23.78 4.50 -21.12
CA LEU A 333 -23.14 5.05 -19.91
C LEU A 333 -21.67 5.37 -20.16
N ILE A 334 -20.96 4.48 -20.84
CA ILE A 334 -19.55 4.62 -21.15
C ILE A 334 -19.26 5.84 -22.02
N GLN A 335 -20.11 6.11 -23.02
CA GLN A 335 -19.93 7.24 -23.93
C GLN A 335 -20.40 8.56 -23.35
N THR A 336 -21.48 8.53 -22.55
CA THR A 336 -22.08 9.75 -22.01
C THR A 336 -21.22 10.39 -20.94
N TYR A 337 -20.67 9.61 -20.02
CA TYR A 337 -20.02 10.18 -18.86
C TYR A 337 -18.50 10.24 -18.99
N SER A 338 -17.93 11.30 -18.42
CA SER A 338 -16.50 11.54 -18.34
C SER A 338 -15.76 10.42 -17.63
N ASN A 339 -14.55 10.11 -18.10
CA ASN A 339 -13.66 9.12 -17.50
C ASN A 339 -12.44 9.79 -16.87
N ARG A 340 -11.78 9.09 -15.96
CA ARG A 340 -10.49 9.51 -15.44
C ARG A 340 -9.42 9.45 -16.54
N LEU A 341 -8.64 10.52 -16.68
CA LEU A 341 -7.40 10.48 -17.46
C LEU A 341 -6.37 9.67 -16.67
N MET A 342 -6.13 8.47 -17.12
CA MET A 342 -5.19 7.52 -16.48
C MET A 342 -4.60 6.59 -17.52
N THR A 343 -3.31 6.36 -17.40
CA THR A 343 -2.54 5.47 -18.29
C THR A 343 -1.78 4.41 -17.50
N ALA A 344 -1.30 3.39 -18.22
CA ALA A 344 -0.44 2.37 -17.64
C ALA A 344 0.93 2.90 -17.17
N ASN A 345 1.32 4.11 -17.61
CA ASN A 345 2.59 4.74 -17.23
C ASN A 345 2.47 5.62 -15.97
N ASP A 346 1.27 5.81 -15.45
CA ASP A 346 1.06 6.65 -14.26
C ASP A 346 1.59 5.94 -13.01
N THR A 347 2.02 6.74 -12.05
CA THR A 347 2.46 6.27 -10.74
C THR A 347 1.29 6.18 -9.76
N TYR A 348 1.52 5.52 -8.60
CA TYR A 348 0.56 5.53 -7.51
C TYR A 348 0.93 6.61 -6.49
N MET A 349 0.06 7.58 -6.33
CA MET A 349 0.25 8.67 -5.38
C MET A 349 -0.25 8.27 -3.99
N TRP A 350 0.64 8.22 -2.99
CA TRP A 350 0.29 7.90 -1.60
C TRP A 350 -0.01 9.15 -0.78
N MET A 351 0.79 10.21 -1.02
CA MET A 351 0.66 11.48 -0.30
C MET A 351 1.31 12.61 -1.10
N THR A 352 0.63 13.74 -1.18
CA THR A 352 1.11 14.93 -1.90
C THR A 352 1.48 16.06 -0.95
N ALA A 353 2.38 16.94 -1.39
CA ALA A 353 2.68 18.18 -0.69
C ALA A 353 1.43 19.04 -0.49
N ALA A 354 0.53 19.05 -1.47
CA ALA A 354 -0.75 19.75 -1.38
C ALA A 354 -1.60 19.22 -0.21
N GLU A 355 -1.76 17.89 -0.08
CA GLU A 355 -2.48 17.29 1.05
C GLU A 355 -1.87 17.67 2.39
N VAL A 356 -0.56 17.48 2.53
CA VAL A 356 0.16 17.77 3.76
C VAL A 356 0.03 19.25 4.15
N THR A 357 0.08 20.15 3.16
CA THR A 357 -0.06 21.59 3.39
C THR A 357 -1.50 21.94 3.77
N PHE A 358 -2.54 21.29 3.22
CA PHE A 358 -3.92 21.44 3.70
C PHE A 358 -4.09 20.95 5.14
N LEU A 359 -3.48 19.84 5.54
CA LEU A 359 -3.49 19.36 6.94
C LEU A 359 -2.83 20.35 7.88
N ARG A 360 -1.73 21.00 7.45
CA ARG A 360 -1.08 22.09 8.18
C ARG A 360 -2.00 23.32 8.28
N ALA A 361 -2.69 23.70 7.20
CA ALA A 361 -3.64 24.80 7.20
C ALA A 361 -4.77 24.55 8.20
N GLU A 362 -5.32 23.34 8.25
CA GLU A 362 -6.34 22.97 9.25
C GLU A 362 -5.80 23.04 10.68
N GLY A 363 -4.59 22.53 10.94
CA GLY A 363 -3.94 22.64 12.25
C GLY A 363 -3.71 24.08 12.66
N ALA A 364 -3.25 24.94 11.74
CA ALA A 364 -3.07 26.39 12.00
C ALA A 364 -4.40 27.08 12.31
N LEU A 365 -5.50 26.74 11.62
CA LEU A 365 -6.83 27.24 11.90
C LEU A 365 -7.32 26.84 13.30
N ARG A 366 -6.87 25.68 13.82
CA ARG A 366 -7.12 25.21 15.19
C ARG A 366 -6.21 25.89 16.23
N GLY A 367 -5.29 26.76 15.82
CA GLY A 367 -4.32 27.45 16.69
C GLY A 367 -3.09 26.61 17.05
N TRP A 368 -2.75 25.61 16.24
CA TRP A 368 -1.57 24.76 16.43
C TRP A 368 -0.34 25.34 15.72
N ALA A 369 0.86 24.99 16.18
CA ALA A 369 2.13 25.42 15.58
C ALA A 369 2.45 24.64 14.29
N MET A 370 1.95 25.15 13.15
CA MET A 370 2.05 24.48 11.84
C MET A 370 3.06 25.10 10.87
N SER A 371 3.99 25.93 11.37
CA SER A 371 5.00 26.65 10.57
C SER A 371 4.42 27.49 9.42
N GLY A 372 3.29 28.16 9.68
CA GLY A 372 2.59 29.06 8.77
C GLY A 372 1.22 29.44 9.30
N ASP A 373 0.61 30.50 8.75
CA ASP A 373 -0.78 30.80 9.05
C ASP A 373 -1.74 30.02 8.13
N ALA A 374 -2.99 29.88 8.59
CA ALA A 374 -3.98 29.04 7.94
C ALA A 374 -4.28 29.48 6.50
N GLN A 375 -4.36 30.79 6.23
CA GLN A 375 -4.68 31.31 4.89
C GLN A 375 -3.52 31.06 3.94
N GLN A 376 -2.28 31.40 4.34
CA GLN A 376 -1.10 31.20 3.50
C GLN A 376 -0.89 29.73 3.16
N LEU A 377 -1.04 28.85 4.15
CA LEU A 377 -0.93 27.41 3.92
C LEU A 377 -2.03 26.87 3.00
N TYR A 378 -3.26 27.38 3.14
CA TYR A 378 -4.37 27.00 2.26
C TYR A 378 -4.11 27.41 0.81
N GLU A 379 -3.69 28.65 0.56
CA GLU A 379 -3.36 29.16 -0.77
C GLU A 379 -2.14 28.44 -1.36
N GLN A 380 -1.13 28.13 -0.55
CA GLN A 380 0.03 27.33 -0.96
C GLN A 380 -0.38 25.91 -1.36
N ALA A 381 -1.28 25.27 -0.63
CA ALA A 381 -1.75 23.92 -0.96
C ALA A 381 -2.48 23.86 -2.31
N ILE A 382 -3.28 24.89 -2.62
CA ILE A 382 -3.90 25.03 -3.93
C ILE A 382 -2.84 25.17 -5.02
N THR A 383 -1.85 26.05 -4.82
CA THR A 383 -0.75 26.28 -5.76
C THR A 383 0.03 24.99 -6.04
N LEU A 384 0.42 24.25 -4.99
CA LEU A 384 1.10 22.96 -5.11
C LEU A 384 0.28 21.94 -5.93
N SER A 385 -1.05 21.92 -5.74
CA SER A 385 -1.91 21.04 -6.52
C SER A 385 -1.99 21.46 -7.99
N PHE A 386 -2.02 22.75 -8.29
CA PHE A 386 -2.02 23.25 -9.67
C PHE A 386 -0.69 22.94 -10.37
N GLU A 387 0.43 23.18 -9.70
CA GLU A 387 1.77 22.85 -10.21
C GLU A 387 1.92 21.35 -10.50
N LEU A 388 1.47 20.49 -9.57
CA LEU A 388 1.52 19.02 -9.74
C LEU A 388 0.83 18.57 -11.03
N TRP A 389 -0.27 19.20 -11.39
CA TRP A 389 -1.08 18.85 -12.55
C TRP A 389 -0.83 19.73 -13.79
N GLY A 390 0.15 20.62 -13.72
CA GLY A 390 0.45 21.52 -14.83
C GLY A 390 -0.72 22.41 -15.21
N ALA A 391 -1.52 22.82 -14.23
CA ALA A 391 -2.61 23.78 -14.38
C ALA A 391 -2.12 25.18 -14.05
N SER A 392 -2.70 26.20 -14.66
CA SER A 392 -2.39 27.62 -14.43
C SER A 392 -3.59 28.36 -13.85
N GLY A 393 -3.34 29.42 -13.08
CA GLY A 393 -4.40 30.28 -12.56
C GLY A 393 -4.81 29.99 -11.10
N ALA A 394 -3.87 29.43 -10.28
CA ALA A 394 -4.08 29.27 -8.84
C ALA A 394 -4.19 30.62 -8.13
#